data_87548a80ba1fb5e322251f0c005a45d1
#
_entry.id   87548a80ba1fb5e322251f0c005a45d1
#
_cell.length_a   1.000
_cell.length_b   1.000
_cell.length_c   1.000
_cell.angle_alpha   90.00
_cell.angle_beta   90.00
_cell.angle_gamma   90.00
#
_symmetry.space_group_name_H-M   'P 1'
#
loop_
_entity.id
_entity.type
_entity.pdbx_description
1 polymer ?
#
loop_
_entity_poly.entity_id
_entity_poly.type
_entity_poly.pdbx_seq_one_letter_code
_entity_poly.pdbx_strand_id
1 'polypeptide(L)'
;MFTRLSVKLLIPTAVFGLLAVLFILLFTDELSKSSVIGILSLLVIAQLISGYIFTQRQLSSRLTKLLHYLSLVVSTKQAPPGPLVDEGNDELAKVTNELSAFIGDLSDVLAELRTESESLKEGSFLLATQMTDSVRAVDDSARQIELMAHSIDEVASTSSILSESASQVSETTNQVIDILSQGTTSSNTSQQTIEAFSKEVTEMATDLALLQTECSNIGSVLDVIRGIADQTNLLALNAAIEAARAGEQGRGFAVVADEVRALAHRTQEATVEIHSMVEGLQEKSTNAVTAISRGQALTQDSLTHSAEVVEALEQIGRVFKEVNALTSQIASGTEQQQQSTAAVNTNMAEVASLSRDITNGLSSVAQHAEQQQKVSVDVATTLNRICV
;
A
#
# COMPACT_ATOMS: atom_id res chain seq x y z
N MET A 1 59.09 -37.67 63.42
CA MET A 1 60.44 -37.15 63.26
C MET A 1 61.24 -37.86 62.14
N PHE A 2 60.86 -39.08 61.70
CA PHE A 2 61.52 -39.84 60.61
C PHE A 2 60.94 -39.68 59.19
N THR A 3 60.21 -38.67 58.97
CA THR A 3 59.55 -38.42 57.63
C THR A 3 60.46 -37.70 56.65
N ARG A 4 61.51 -37.06 57.08
CA ARG A 4 62.44 -36.35 56.20
C ARG A 4 63.39 -37.33 55.49
N LEU A 5 63.51 -37.16 54.18
CA LEU A 5 64.40 -37.98 53.33
C LEU A 5 65.82 -37.99 53.84
N SER A 6 66.32 -36.83 54.31
CA SER A 6 67.62 -36.67 54.91
C SER A 6 67.83 -37.58 56.17
N VAL A 7 66.79 -37.71 57.01
CA VAL A 7 66.82 -38.57 58.20
C VAL A 7 66.79 -40.02 57.78
N LYS A 8 65.99 -40.42 56.81
CA LYS A 8 65.97 -41.81 56.31
C LYS A 8 67.33 -42.24 55.74
N LEU A 9 68.03 -41.34 55.01
CA LEU A 9 69.33 -41.62 54.43
C LEU A 9 70.43 -41.83 55.50
N LEU A 10 70.25 -41.27 56.69
CA LEU A 10 71.24 -41.48 57.83
C LEU A 10 70.95 -42.75 58.58
N ILE A 11 69.85 -43.45 58.46
CA ILE A 11 69.53 -44.69 59.19
C ILE A 11 70.57 -45.77 59.01
N PRO A 12 71.04 -46.16 57.80
CA PRO A 12 72.01 -47.19 57.65
C PRO A 12 73.31 -46.83 58.31
N THR A 13 73.76 -45.58 58.17
CA THR A 13 75.00 -45.10 58.78
C THR A 13 74.94 -45.08 60.31
N ALA A 14 73.81 -44.68 60.89
CA ALA A 14 73.56 -44.66 62.31
C ALA A 14 73.54 -46.10 62.92
N VAL A 15 72.81 -47.02 62.25
CA VAL A 15 72.69 -48.41 62.66
C VAL A 15 74.04 -49.10 62.64
N PHE A 16 74.81 -49.00 61.55
CA PHE A 16 76.15 -49.63 61.48
C PHE A 16 77.18 -48.94 62.38
N GLY A 17 77.11 -47.63 62.57
CA GLY A 17 77.93 -46.90 63.53
C GLY A 17 77.65 -47.35 64.96
N LEU A 18 76.37 -47.53 65.32
CA LEU A 18 76.02 -48.06 66.66
C LEU A 18 76.44 -49.49 66.85
N LEU A 19 76.32 -50.34 65.82
CA LEU A 19 76.81 -51.72 65.83
C LEU A 19 78.36 -51.77 65.99
N ALA A 20 79.09 -50.91 65.31
CA ALA A 20 80.51 -50.79 65.42
C ALA A 20 80.95 -50.36 66.84
N VAL A 21 80.29 -49.34 67.41
CA VAL A 21 80.56 -48.91 68.81
C VAL A 21 80.23 -50.04 69.80
N LEU A 22 79.08 -50.72 69.63
CA LEU A 22 78.67 -51.81 70.49
C LEU A 22 79.68 -52.99 70.40
N PHE A 23 80.13 -53.29 69.18
CA PHE A 23 81.18 -54.33 69.02
C PHE A 23 82.49 -53.96 69.69
N ILE A 24 82.91 -52.72 69.58
CA ILE A 24 84.16 -52.28 70.29
C ILE A 24 83.95 -52.39 71.77
N LEU A 25 82.84 -51.97 72.35
CA LEU A 25 82.57 -51.99 73.76
C LEU A 25 82.48 -53.41 74.35
N LEU A 26 81.96 -54.38 73.59
CA LEU A 26 81.72 -55.72 74.08
C LEU A 26 82.92 -56.72 73.90
N PHE A 27 83.79 -56.52 72.87
CA PHE A 27 84.73 -57.53 72.42
C PHE A 27 86.21 -57.10 72.34
N THR A 28 86.57 -55.84 72.73
CA THR A 28 88.00 -55.39 72.66
C THR A 28 88.92 -56.05 73.58
N ASP A 29 88.50 -56.64 74.71
CA ASP A 29 89.31 -57.26 75.69
C ASP A 29 89.58 -58.76 75.40
N GLU A 30 88.86 -59.43 74.58
CA GLU A 30 88.97 -60.87 74.32
C GLU A 30 89.53 -61.20 72.90
N LEU A 31 89.66 -60.31 72.00
CA LEU A 31 90.08 -60.57 70.62
C LEU A 31 91.48 -60.01 70.28
N SER A 32 92.25 -60.72 69.45
CA SER A 32 93.46 -60.17 68.89
C SER A 32 93.27 -58.90 68.07
N LYS A 33 94.28 -57.99 68.14
CA LYS A 33 94.16 -56.70 67.37
C LYS A 33 93.87 -56.88 65.85
N SER A 34 94.41 -57.97 65.26
CA SER A 34 94.17 -58.26 63.82
C SER A 34 92.73 -58.70 63.53
N SER A 35 92.12 -59.45 64.43
CA SER A 35 90.72 -59.91 64.31
C SER A 35 89.74 -58.75 64.47
N VAL A 36 90.00 -57.80 65.37
CA VAL A 36 89.20 -56.58 65.56
C VAL A 36 89.28 -55.71 64.33
N ILE A 37 90.46 -55.50 63.75
CA ILE A 37 90.64 -54.76 62.51
C ILE A 37 89.89 -55.43 61.34
N GLY A 38 89.98 -56.76 61.23
CA GLY A 38 89.27 -57.51 60.19
C GLY A 38 87.71 -57.35 60.28
N ILE A 39 87.17 -57.49 61.50
CA ILE A 39 85.69 -57.33 61.71
C ILE A 39 85.23 -55.87 61.50
N LEU A 40 86.01 -54.92 61.96
CA LEU A 40 85.70 -53.51 61.72
C LEU A 40 85.74 -53.16 60.21
N SER A 41 86.72 -53.70 59.46
CA SER A 41 86.82 -53.55 58.03
C SER A 41 85.58 -54.14 57.30
N LEU A 42 85.14 -55.33 57.75
CA LEU A 42 83.98 -56.01 57.22
C LEU A 42 82.67 -55.22 57.51
N LEU A 43 82.51 -54.64 58.70
CA LEU A 43 81.43 -53.79 59.10
C LEU A 43 81.42 -52.52 58.27
N VAL A 44 82.58 -51.88 58.00
CA VAL A 44 82.65 -50.70 57.09
C VAL A 44 82.26 -51.05 55.68
N ILE A 45 82.74 -52.19 55.14
CA ILE A 45 82.32 -52.64 53.81
C ILE A 45 80.78 -52.89 53.74
N ALA A 46 80.20 -53.57 54.75
CA ALA A 46 78.78 -53.85 54.87
C ALA A 46 78.00 -52.54 54.98
N GLN A 47 78.49 -51.53 55.72
CA GLN A 47 77.91 -50.20 55.81
C GLN A 47 77.89 -49.50 54.45
N LEU A 48 78.97 -49.50 53.67
CA LEU A 48 79.08 -48.93 52.38
C LEU A 48 78.13 -49.60 51.39
N ILE A 49 78.08 -50.93 51.38
CA ILE A 49 77.15 -51.70 50.53
C ILE A 49 75.71 -51.44 50.91
N SER A 50 75.40 -51.51 52.23
CA SER A 50 74.02 -51.22 52.68
C SER A 50 73.58 -49.77 52.40
N GLY A 51 74.52 -48.82 52.65
CA GLY A 51 74.27 -47.40 52.32
C GLY A 51 74.04 -47.18 50.81
N TYR A 52 74.85 -47.82 50.00
CA TYR A 52 74.66 -47.77 48.52
C TYR A 52 73.33 -48.35 48.08
N ILE A 53 72.96 -49.55 48.54
CA ILE A 53 71.68 -50.20 48.20
C ILE A 53 70.49 -49.34 48.66
N PHE A 54 70.60 -48.82 49.89
CA PHE A 54 69.55 -47.99 50.47
C PHE A 54 69.42 -46.69 49.73
N THR A 55 70.49 -45.97 49.41
CA THR A 55 70.45 -44.72 48.60
C THR A 55 69.95 -44.98 47.20
N GLN A 56 70.34 -46.08 46.58
CA GLN A 56 69.92 -46.49 45.27
C GLN A 56 68.38 -46.73 45.22
N ARG A 57 67.81 -47.40 46.25
CA ARG A 57 66.34 -47.66 46.30
C ARG A 57 65.53 -46.45 46.76
N GLN A 58 65.95 -45.71 47.73
CA GLN A 58 65.19 -44.64 48.37
C GLN A 58 65.31 -43.32 47.63
N LEU A 59 66.37 -43.03 46.93
CA LEU A 59 66.59 -41.78 46.24
C LEU A 59 66.77 -41.97 44.74
N SER A 60 67.86 -42.69 44.33
CA SER A 60 68.25 -42.72 42.92
C SER A 60 67.14 -43.32 41.99
N SER A 61 66.59 -44.48 42.37
CA SER A 61 65.53 -45.14 41.56
C SER A 61 64.26 -44.30 41.47
N ARG A 62 63.82 -43.62 42.54
CA ARG A 62 62.64 -42.77 42.57
C ARG A 62 62.87 -41.48 41.78
N LEU A 63 64.07 -40.87 41.93
CA LEU A 63 64.42 -39.67 41.14
C LEU A 63 64.52 -39.99 39.64
N THR A 64 65.10 -41.17 39.30
CA THR A 64 65.15 -41.62 37.90
C THR A 64 63.74 -41.80 37.31
N LYS A 65 62.79 -42.37 38.09
CA LYS A 65 61.40 -42.47 37.67
C LYS A 65 60.73 -41.09 37.44
N LEU A 66 61.01 -40.16 38.41
CA LEU A 66 60.46 -38.76 38.25
C LEU A 66 61.09 -38.08 37.04
N LEU A 67 62.41 -38.20 36.82
CA LEU A 67 63.05 -37.63 35.63
C LEU A 67 62.57 -38.26 34.34
N HIS A 68 62.36 -39.57 34.32
CA HIS A 68 61.76 -40.25 33.17
C HIS A 68 60.32 -39.76 32.90
N TYR A 69 59.46 -39.62 33.94
CA TYR A 69 58.11 -39.09 33.83
C TYR A 69 58.15 -37.67 33.30
N LEU A 70 58.96 -36.77 33.83
CA LEU A 70 59.13 -35.41 33.30
C LEU A 70 59.66 -35.40 31.87
N SER A 71 60.52 -36.30 31.49
CA SER A 71 61.01 -36.40 30.12
C SER A 71 59.90 -36.80 29.13
N LEU A 72 58.93 -37.61 29.58
CA LEU A 72 57.73 -37.94 28.78
C LEU A 72 56.80 -36.74 28.65
N VAL A 73 56.55 -35.99 29.74
CA VAL A 73 55.76 -34.80 29.77
C VAL A 73 56.29 -33.72 28.81
N VAL A 74 57.61 -33.55 28.77
CA VAL A 74 58.28 -32.60 27.86
C VAL A 74 58.37 -33.15 26.43
N SER A 75 58.16 -34.46 26.27
CA SER A 75 58.21 -35.10 24.95
C SER A 75 57.06 -34.74 24.11
N THR A 76 57.29 -34.32 22.85
CA THR A 76 56.25 -34.09 21.84
C THR A 76 55.81 -35.39 21.14
N LYS A 77 56.32 -36.57 21.57
CA LYS A 77 56.08 -37.82 20.87
C LYS A 77 55.22 -38.82 21.63
N GLN A 78 55.22 -38.74 22.97
CA GLN A 78 54.57 -39.75 23.80
C GLN A 78 54.09 -39.14 25.11
N ALA A 79 52.80 -39.29 25.40
CA ALA A 79 52.22 -38.89 26.68
C ALA A 79 52.66 -39.82 27.82
N PRO A 80 52.74 -39.35 29.05
CA PRO A 80 52.95 -40.20 30.22
C PRO A 80 51.82 -41.25 30.32
N PRO A 81 52.12 -42.48 30.75
CA PRO A 81 51.15 -43.58 30.80
C PRO A 81 50.10 -43.42 31.93
N GLY A 82 50.13 -42.33 32.66
CA GLY A 82 49.20 -42.01 33.73
C GLY A 82 49.89 -41.21 34.85
N PRO A 83 49.21 -40.88 35.95
CA PRO A 83 49.79 -40.14 37.05
C PRO A 83 50.94 -40.95 37.75
N LEU A 84 52.05 -40.28 37.98
CA LEU A 84 53.18 -40.89 38.76
C LEU A 84 52.85 -40.80 40.25
N VAL A 85 52.57 -41.95 40.88
CA VAL A 85 52.33 -42.03 42.32
C VAL A 85 53.56 -42.55 43.04
N ASP A 86 54.03 -41.83 44.03
CA ASP A 86 55.11 -42.26 44.94
C ASP A 86 54.47 -42.53 46.30
N GLU A 87 54.49 -43.79 46.74
CA GLU A 87 53.90 -44.24 48.00
C GLU A 87 54.76 -43.87 49.22
N GLY A 88 55.89 -43.24 49.00
CA GLY A 88 56.76 -42.76 50.06
C GLY A 88 56.12 -41.74 50.98
N ASN A 89 56.60 -41.58 52.19
CA ASN A 89 56.11 -40.57 53.13
C ASN A 89 57.19 -39.56 53.46
N ASP A 90 57.84 -39.01 52.47
CA ASP A 90 58.94 -38.06 52.58
C ASP A 90 58.79 -36.92 51.58
N GLU A 91 59.70 -35.94 51.63
CA GLU A 91 59.65 -34.75 50.77
C GLU A 91 59.68 -35.09 49.26
N LEU A 92 60.38 -36.14 48.86
CA LEU A 92 60.45 -36.56 47.45
C LEU A 92 59.14 -37.11 46.99
N ALA A 93 58.44 -37.92 47.83
CA ALA A 93 57.10 -38.40 47.50
C ALA A 93 56.10 -37.25 47.39
N LYS A 94 56.20 -36.27 48.32
CA LYS A 94 55.31 -35.07 48.25
C LYS A 94 55.52 -34.31 46.95
N VAL A 95 56.79 -34.00 46.60
CA VAL A 95 57.11 -33.30 45.35
C VAL A 95 56.66 -34.10 44.13
N THR A 96 56.86 -35.43 44.11
CA THR A 96 56.46 -36.30 42.99
C THR A 96 54.91 -36.28 42.80
N ASN A 97 54.17 -36.44 43.91
CA ASN A 97 52.72 -36.50 43.88
C ASN A 97 52.06 -35.11 43.52
N GLU A 98 52.60 -34.01 44.12
CA GLU A 98 52.15 -32.65 43.77
C GLU A 98 52.48 -32.32 42.32
N LEU A 99 53.61 -32.68 41.78
CA LEU A 99 53.97 -32.49 40.38
C LEU A 99 53.10 -33.35 39.47
N SER A 100 52.83 -34.61 39.85
CA SER A 100 51.87 -35.45 39.08
C SER A 100 50.46 -34.91 39.06
N ALA A 101 49.97 -34.39 40.19
CA ALA A 101 48.67 -33.72 40.24
C ALA A 101 48.62 -32.46 39.33
N PHE A 102 49.67 -31.61 39.43
CA PHE A 102 49.79 -30.43 38.55
C PHE A 102 49.79 -30.80 37.06
N ILE A 103 50.46 -31.87 36.68
CA ILE A 103 50.47 -32.35 35.29
C ILE A 103 49.08 -32.87 34.88
N GLY A 104 48.34 -33.52 35.79
CA GLY A 104 46.96 -33.93 35.57
C GLY A 104 46.03 -32.74 35.31
N ASP A 105 46.07 -31.73 36.20
CA ASP A 105 45.29 -30.50 36.04
C ASP A 105 45.65 -29.80 34.74
N LEU A 106 46.91 -29.75 34.34
CA LEU A 106 47.37 -29.18 33.08
C LEU A 106 46.81 -29.98 31.88
N SER A 107 46.78 -31.31 31.96
CA SER A 107 46.20 -32.18 30.94
C SER A 107 44.69 -31.88 30.74
N ASP A 108 43.96 -31.72 31.84
CA ASP A 108 42.53 -31.40 31.80
C ASP A 108 42.29 -30.04 31.16
N VAL A 109 43.06 -29.01 31.54
CA VAL A 109 42.96 -27.67 30.90
C VAL A 109 43.30 -27.72 29.42
N LEU A 110 44.31 -28.50 29.01
CA LEU A 110 44.64 -28.64 27.59
C LEU A 110 43.55 -29.40 26.81
N ALA A 111 42.90 -30.39 27.43
CA ALA A 111 41.77 -31.10 26.83
C ALA A 111 40.54 -30.15 26.65
N GLU A 112 40.25 -29.34 27.65
CA GLU A 112 39.22 -28.31 27.58
C GLU A 112 39.51 -27.30 26.47
N LEU A 113 40.73 -26.76 26.42
CA LEU A 113 41.13 -25.81 25.35
C LEU A 113 41.04 -26.42 23.94
N ARG A 114 41.33 -27.73 23.79
CA ARG A 114 41.14 -28.44 22.52
C ARG A 114 39.67 -28.46 22.11
N THR A 115 38.77 -28.78 23.05
CA THR A 115 37.34 -28.83 22.82
C THR A 115 36.80 -27.44 22.47
N GLU A 116 37.20 -26.40 23.20
CA GLU A 116 36.81 -25.03 22.92
C GLU A 116 37.34 -24.52 21.56
N SER A 117 38.59 -24.90 21.22
CA SER A 117 39.16 -24.53 19.91
C SER A 117 38.40 -25.17 18.74
N GLU A 118 37.96 -26.42 18.87
CA GLU A 118 37.15 -27.07 17.82
C GLU A 118 35.74 -26.44 17.74
N SER A 119 35.10 -26.14 18.88
CA SER A 119 33.83 -25.42 18.93
C SER A 119 33.94 -24.03 18.29
N LEU A 120 35.02 -23.30 18.54
CA LEU A 120 35.28 -22.00 17.95
C LEU A 120 35.51 -22.07 16.44
N LYS A 121 36.19 -23.10 15.96
CA LYS A 121 36.40 -23.39 14.54
C LYS A 121 35.04 -23.64 13.82
N GLU A 122 34.19 -24.49 14.43
CA GLU A 122 32.88 -24.83 13.88
C GLU A 122 31.94 -23.60 13.88
N GLY A 123 31.89 -22.85 15.01
CA GLY A 123 31.12 -21.61 15.12
C GLY A 123 31.55 -20.55 14.11
N SER A 124 32.87 -20.42 13.87
CA SER A 124 33.40 -19.49 12.86
C SER A 124 33.00 -19.89 11.42
N PHE A 125 33.03 -21.18 11.11
CA PHE A 125 32.56 -21.69 9.80
C PHE A 125 31.07 -21.41 9.59
N LEU A 126 30.24 -21.69 10.60
CA LEU A 126 28.83 -21.42 10.56
C LEU A 126 28.54 -19.91 10.37
N LEU A 127 29.26 -19.06 11.10
CA LEU A 127 29.18 -17.62 11.00
C LEU A 127 29.52 -17.12 9.59
N ALA A 128 30.60 -17.59 8.98
CA ALA A 128 30.99 -17.23 7.62
C ALA A 128 29.93 -17.63 6.61
N THR A 129 29.35 -18.82 6.75
CA THR A 129 28.25 -19.30 5.89
C THR A 129 27.02 -18.42 6.05
N GLN A 130 26.60 -18.10 7.27
CA GLN A 130 25.44 -17.27 7.55
C GLN A 130 25.62 -15.84 7.03
N MET A 131 26.84 -15.28 7.07
CA MET A 131 27.14 -13.97 6.49
C MET A 131 26.99 -14.00 4.96
N THR A 132 27.43 -15.07 4.30
CA THR A 132 27.26 -15.25 2.85
C THR A 132 25.80 -15.31 2.45
N ASP A 133 24.97 -16.04 3.19
CA ASP A 133 23.52 -16.10 2.93
C ASP A 133 22.84 -14.75 3.20
N SER A 134 23.28 -14.02 4.23
CA SER A 134 22.80 -12.68 4.52
C SER A 134 23.14 -11.68 3.40
N VAL A 135 24.33 -11.77 2.80
CA VAL A 135 24.71 -10.95 1.64
C VAL A 135 23.78 -11.21 0.47
N ARG A 136 23.43 -12.48 0.19
CA ARG A 136 22.46 -12.80 -0.87
C ARG A 136 21.08 -12.20 -0.59
N ALA A 137 20.60 -12.30 0.64
CA ALA A 137 19.31 -11.72 1.03
C ALA A 137 19.28 -10.19 0.87
N VAL A 138 20.40 -9.52 1.17
CA VAL A 138 20.54 -8.06 0.97
C VAL A 138 20.60 -7.72 -0.53
N ASP A 139 21.27 -8.51 -1.36
CA ASP A 139 21.29 -8.32 -2.82
C ASP A 139 19.90 -8.50 -3.46
N ASP A 140 19.15 -9.51 -3.02
CA ASP A 140 17.76 -9.70 -3.44
C ASP A 140 16.87 -8.51 -3.01
N SER A 141 17.10 -7.98 -1.80
CA SER A 141 16.40 -6.77 -1.33
C SER A 141 16.74 -5.55 -2.19
N ALA A 142 18.01 -5.39 -2.57
CA ALA A 142 18.44 -4.29 -3.45
C ALA A 142 17.75 -4.35 -4.83
N ARG A 143 17.60 -5.54 -5.41
CA ARG A 143 16.84 -5.72 -6.66
C ARG A 143 15.36 -5.37 -6.51
N GLN A 144 14.74 -5.71 -5.36
CA GLN A 144 13.36 -5.32 -5.09
C GLN A 144 13.21 -3.81 -4.97
N ILE A 145 14.19 -3.11 -4.40
CA ILE A 145 14.22 -1.65 -4.33
C ILE A 145 14.27 -1.03 -5.73
N GLU A 146 15.05 -1.58 -6.66
CA GLU A 146 15.07 -1.12 -8.05
C GLU A 146 13.70 -1.30 -8.75
N LEU A 147 13.04 -2.43 -8.54
CA LEU A 147 11.70 -2.66 -9.08
C LEU A 147 10.67 -1.71 -8.46
N MET A 148 10.76 -1.42 -7.17
CA MET A 148 9.91 -0.44 -6.51
C MET A 148 10.16 0.97 -7.04
N ALA A 149 11.41 1.38 -7.28
CA ALA A 149 11.74 2.67 -7.87
C ALA A 149 11.09 2.83 -9.25
N HIS A 150 11.15 1.80 -10.09
CA HIS A 150 10.45 1.80 -11.38
C HIS A 150 8.92 1.94 -11.23
N SER A 151 8.31 1.23 -10.29
CA SER A 151 6.86 1.35 -10.02
C SER A 151 6.49 2.74 -9.50
N ILE A 152 7.35 3.37 -8.72
CA ILE A 152 7.17 4.74 -8.24
C ILE A 152 7.25 5.75 -9.39
N ASP A 153 8.13 5.56 -10.37
CA ASP A 153 8.20 6.39 -11.58
C ASP A 153 6.92 6.25 -12.43
N GLU A 154 6.34 5.05 -12.52
CA GLU A 154 5.03 4.85 -13.17
C GLU A 154 3.90 5.58 -12.44
N VAL A 155 3.89 5.54 -11.11
CA VAL A 155 2.93 6.31 -10.29
C VAL A 155 3.09 7.81 -10.51
N ALA A 156 4.33 8.33 -10.57
CA ALA A 156 4.62 9.74 -10.85
C ALA A 156 4.09 10.15 -12.23
N SER A 157 4.33 9.33 -13.26
CA SER A 157 3.84 9.54 -14.62
C SER A 157 2.30 9.54 -14.67
N THR A 158 1.67 8.56 -14.04
CA THR A 158 0.21 8.46 -13.96
C THR A 158 -0.40 9.65 -13.23
N SER A 159 0.23 10.11 -12.16
CA SER A 159 -0.20 11.32 -11.43
C SER A 159 -0.13 12.57 -12.32
N SER A 160 0.91 12.70 -13.15
CA SER A 160 1.01 13.81 -14.09
C SER A 160 -0.12 13.81 -15.12
N ILE A 161 -0.42 12.64 -15.70
CA ILE A 161 -1.53 12.47 -16.66
C ILE A 161 -2.88 12.77 -16.00
N LEU A 162 -3.06 12.33 -14.74
CA LEU A 162 -4.30 12.59 -14.00
C LEU A 162 -4.49 14.08 -13.70
N SER A 163 -3.42 14.82 -13.38
CA SER A 163 -3.45 16.27 -13.19
C SER A 163 -3.85 17.01 -14.47
N GLU A 164 -3.29 16.63 -15.62
CA GLU A 164 -3.64 17.18 -16.92
C GLU A 164 -5.10 16.87 -17.27
N SER A 165 -5.55 15.63 -17.05
CA SER A 165 -6.93 15.21 -17.28
C SER A 165 -7.92 15.98 -16.40
N ALA A 166 -7.60 16.22 -15.13
CA ALA A 166 -8.41 17.03 -14.24
C ALA A 166 -8.52 18.47 -14.73
N SER A 167 -7.42 19.06 -15.22
CA SER A 167 -7.44 20.40 -15.81
C SER A 167 -8.34 20.47 -17.03
N GLN A 168 -8.25 19.48 -17.92
CA GLN A 168 -9.07 19.41 -19.14
C GLN A 168 -10.56 19.21 -18.82
N VAL A 169 -10.89 18.37 -17.83
CA VAL A 169 -12.28 18.18 -17.37
C VAL A 169 -12.83 19.49 -16.78
N SER A 170 -12.03 20.23 -16.00
CA SER A 170 -12.43 21.53 -15.44
C SER A 170 -12.72 22.54 -16.53
N GLU A 171 -11.87 22.64 -17.55
CA GLU A 171 -12.08 23.53 -18.69
C GLU A 171 -13.37 23.16 -19.46
N THR A 172 -13.55 21.87 -19.77
CA THR A 172 -14.75 21.38 -20.46
C THR A 172 -16.00 21.64 -19.63
N THR A 173 -15.93 21.46 -18.31
CA THR A 173 -17.03 21.74 -17.39
C THR A 173 -17.44 23.22 -17.42
N ASN A 174 -16.48 24.13 -17.44
CA ASN A 174 -16.75 25.57 -17.54
C ASN A 174 -17.42 25.91 -18.89
N GLN A 175 -16.95 25.32 -19.99
CA GLN A 175 -17.59 25.48 -21.30
C GLN A 175 -19.07 25.00 -21.30
N VAL A 176 -19.35 23.86 -20.66
CA VAL A 176 -20.72 23.34 -20.52
C VAL A 176 -21.57 24.29 -19.68
N ILE A 177 -21.05 24.85 -18.58
CA ILE A 177 -21.78 25.84 -17.76
C ILE A 177 -22.14 27.09 -18.60
N ASP A 178 -21.25 27.56 -19.45
CA ASP A 178 -21.52 28.67 -20.35
C ASP A 178 -22.61 28.34 -21.38
N ILE A 179 -22.59 27.15 -21.98
CA ILE A 179 -23.63 26.67 -22.91
C ILE A 179 -24.96 26.54 -22.20
N LEU A 180 -24.99 26.04 -20.96
CA LEU A 180 -26.23 25.96 -20.17
C LEU A 180 -26.81 27.34 -19.86
N SER A 181 -25.98 28.33 -19.58
CA SER A 181 -26.40 29.72 -19.37
C SER A 181 -27.05 30.31 -20.64
N GLN A 182 -26.44 30.05 -21.81
CA GLN A 182 -26.99 30.46 -23.10
C GLN A 182 -28.30 29.73 -23.39
N GLY A 183 -28.36 28.42 -23.13
CA GLY A 183 -29.56 27.60 -23.30
C GLY A 183 -30.71 28.09 -22.43
N THR A 184 -30.45 28.41 -21.18
CA THR A 184 -31.45 28.98 -20.25
C THR A 184 -31.97 30.33 -20.75
N THR A 185 -31.06 31.20 -21.20
CA THR A 185 -31.42 32.50 -21.76
C THR A 185 -32.31 32.35 -23.02
N SER A 186 -31.94 31.44 -23.92
CA SER A 186 -32.71 31.15 -25.14
C SER A 186 -34.09 30.56 -24.82
N SER A 187 -34.19 29.67 -23.84
CA SER A 187 -35.44 29.07 -23.39
C SER A 187 -36.38 30.12 -22.77
N ASN A 188 -35.83 31.01 -21.92
CA ASN A 188 -36.59 32.12 -21.36
C ASN A 188 -37.11 33.09 -22.44
N THR A 189 -36.29 33.39 -23.46
CA THR A 189 -36.72 34.21 -24.61
C THR A 189 -37.84 33.53 -25.40
N SER A 190 -37.72 32.20 -25.61
CA SER A 190 -38.77 31.40 -26.26
C SER A 190 -40.07 31.45 -25.44
N GLN A 191 -40.00 31.32 -24.12
CA GLN A 191 -41.18 31.41 -23.25
C GLN A 191 -41.85 32.78 -23.38
N GLN A 192 -41.13 33.89 -23.37
CA GLN A 192 -41.68 35.25 -23.57
C GLN A 192 -42.34 35.38 -24.92
N THR A 193 -41.74 34.79 -25.97
CA THR A 193 -42.31 34.83 -27.31
C THR A 193 -43.62 34.05 -27.38
N ILE A 194 -43.71 32.90 -26.73
CA ILE A 194 -44.93 32.09 -26.66
C ILE A 194 -46.02 32.81 -25.84
N GLU A 195 -45.65 33.48 -24.75
CA GLU A 195 -46.59 34.29 -23.96
C GLU A 195 -47.16 35.44 -24.76
N ALA A 196 -46.31 36.14 -25.53
CA ALA A 196 -46.80 37.22 -26.46
C ALA A 196 -47.74 36.64 -27.52
N PHE A 197 -47.37 35.50 -28.13
CA PHE A 197 -48.24 34.83 -29.11
C PHE A 197 -49.59 34.38 -28.50
N SER A 198 -49.56 33.86 -27.24
CA SER A 198 -50.78 33.49 -26.49
C SER A 198 -51.75 34.66 -26.35
N LYS A 199 -51.22 35.88 -26.12
CA LYS A 199 -52.03 37.10 -26.03
C LYS A 199 -52.63 37.44 -27.38
N GLU A 200 -51.86 37.40 -28.47
CA GLU A 200 -52.40 37.68 -29.82
C GLU A 200 -53.50 36.69 -30.22
N VAL A 201 -53.33 35.40 -29.93
CA VAL A 201 -54.32 34.35 -30.16
C VAL A 201 -55.61 34.62 -29.36
N THR A 202 -55.50 35.13 -28.14
CA THR A 202 -56.65 35.50 -27.31
C THR A 202 -57.39 36.73 -27.83
N GLU A 203 -56.64 37.72 -28.30
CA GLU A 203 -57.24 38.90 -28.98
C GLU A 203 -57.99 38.50 -30.26
N MET A 204 -57.40 37.64 -31.08
CA MET A 204 -58.01 37.11 -32.31
C MET A 204 -59.29 36.30 -32.03
N ALA A 205 -59.33 35.54 -30.90
CA ALA A 205 -60.58 34.89 -30.49
C ALA A 205 -61.71 35.86 -30.17
N THR A 206 -61.35 36.98 -29.54
CA THR A 206 -62.31 38.06 -29.23
C THR A 206 -62.84 38.72 -30.48
N ASP A 207 -62.00 39.05 -31.45
CA ASP A 207 -62.33 39.66 -32.70
C ASP A 207 -63.27 38.77 -33.53
N LEU A 208 -62.97 37.45 -33.54
CA LEU A 208 -63.87 36.50 -34.24
C LEU A 208 -65.24 36.35 -33.57
N ALA A 209 -65.32 36.40 -32.25
CA ALA A 209 -66.61 36.40 -31.55
C ALA A 209 -67.42 37.63 -31.83
N LEU A 210 -66.77 38.81 -31.98
CA LEU A 210 -67.42 40.03 -32.41
C LEU A 210 -67.91 39.90 -33.84
N LEU A 211 -67.10 39.39 -34.78
CA LEU A 211 -67.48 39.13 -36.14
C LEU A 211 -68.71 38.21 -36.27
N GLN A 212 -68.79 37.16 -35.48
CA GLN A 212 -69.92 36.25 -35.39
C GLN A 212 -71.21 37.04 -34.99
N THR A 213 -71.06 37.91 -33.99
CA THR A 213 -72.18 38.76 -33.53
C THR A 213 -72.65 39.70 -34.63
N GLU A 214 -71.71 40.34 -35.33
CA GLU A 214 -72.03 41.24 -36.44
C GLU A 214 -72.71 40.53 -37.62
N CYS A 215 -72.20 39.34 -37.99
CA CYS A 215 -72.86 38.53 -39.01
C CYS A 215 -74.29 38.13 -38.63
N SER A 216 -74.55 37.82 -37.37
CA SER A 216 -75.89 37.53 -36.87
C SER A 216 -76.78 38.73 -36.94
N ASN A 217 -76.32 39.95 -36.61
CA ASN A 217 -77.01 41.18 -36.72
C ASN A 217 -77.37 41.51 -38.18
N ILE A 218 -76.39 41.30 -39.10
CA ILE A 218 -76.61 41.48 -40.52
C ILE A 218 -77.71 40.53 -41.02
N GLY A 219 -77.67 39.26 -40.62
CA GLY A 219 -78.68 38.26 -40.93
C GLY A 219 -80.13 38.76 -40.55
N SER A 220 -80.22 39.25 -39.31
CA SER A 220 -81.48 39.79 -38.79
C SER A 220 -81.98 40.99 -39.59
N VAL A 221 -81.07 41.88 -40.01
CA VAL A 221 -81.45 43.04 -40.90
C VAL A 221 -81.92 42.59 -42.28
N LEU A 222 -81.25 41.58 -42.85
CA LEU A 222 -81.64 40.98 -44.13
C LEU A 222 -83.05 40.36 -44.09
N ASP A 223 -83.37 39.67 -42.97
CA ASP A 223 -84.74 39.15 -42.77
C ASP A 223 -85.82 40.25 -42.78
N VAL A 224 -85.48 41.39 -42.10
CA VAL A 224 -86.40 42.58 -42.14
C VAL A 224 -86.53 43.15 -43.57
N ILE A 225 -85.38 43.30 -44.29
CA ILE A 225 -85.42 43.81 -45.68
C ILE A 225 -86.24 42.89 -46.61
N ARG A 226 -86.06 41.57 -46.46
CA ARG A 226 -86.82 40.54 -47.16
C ARG A 226 -88.29 40.66 -46.85
N GLY A 227 -88.67 40.85 -45.58
CA GLY A 227 -90.06 41.08 -45.18
C GLY A 227 -90.63 42.35 -45.78
N ILE A 228 -89.88 43.46 -45.88
CA ILE A 228 -90.27 44.71 -46.55
C ILE A 228 -90.45 44.47 -48.06
N ALA A 229 -89.55 43.75 -48.69
CA ALA A 229 -89.60 43.40 -50.10
C ALA A 229 -90.81 42.51 -50.38
N ASP A 230 -91.19 41.56 -49.55
CA ASP A 230 -92.40 40.74 -49.64
C ASP A 230 -93.64 41.58 -49.51
N GLN A 231 -93.71 42.50 -48.53
CA GLN A 231 -94.83 43.44 -48.38
C GLN A 231 -94.96 44.39 -49.57
N THR A 232 -93.82 44.89 -50.09
CA THR A 232 -93.78 45.79 -51.24
C THR A 232 -94.30 45.09 -52.51
N ASN A 233 -93.88 43.81 -52.69
CA ASN A 233 -94.37 42.96 -53.78
C ASN A 233 -95.89 42.77 -53.70
N LEU A 234 -96.43 42.51 -52.48
CA LEU A 234 -97.90 42.39 -52.27
C LEU A 234 -98.61 43.71 -52.49
N LEU A 235 -98.09 44.86 -52.06
CA LEU A 235 -98.64 46.20 -52.28
C LEU A 235 -98.65 46.51 -53.77
N ALA A 236 -97.59 46.25 -54.48
CA ALA A 236 -97.46 46.45 -55.91
C ALA A 236 -98.43 45.56 -56.69
N LEU A 237 -98.62 44.30 -56.29
CA LEU A 237 -99.64 43.42 -56.88
C LEU A 237 -101.04 43.95 -56.66
N ASN A 238 -101.42 44.42 -55.50
CA ASN A 238 -102.68 45.02 -55.19
C ASN A 238 -102.93 46.32 -56.03
N ALA A 239 -101.88 47.15 -56.21
CA ALA A 239 -101.94 48.35 -57.04
C ALA A 239 -102.09 48.02 -58.52
N ALA A 240 -101.42 46.98 -59.02
CA ALA A 240 -101.56 46.50 -60.41
C ALA A 240 -102.99 45.96 -60.68
N ILE A 241 -103.57 45.21 -59.71
CA ILE A 241 -104.88 44.68 -59.75
C ILE A 241 -105.90 45.91 -59.85
N GLU A 242 -105.81 46.94 -59.00
CA GLU A 242 -106.65 48.06 -58.98
C GLU A 242 -106.46 48.97 -60.20
N ALA A 243 -105.23 49.09 -60.69
CA ALA A 243 -104.97 49.80 -61.97
C ALA A 243 -105.61 49.11 -63.19
N ALA A 244 -105.58 47.77 -63.23
CA ALA A 244 -106.26 46.97 -64.23
C ALA A 244 -107.75 47.13 -64.10
N ARG A 245 -108.35 47.36 -62.96
CA ARG A 245 -109.77 47.55 -62.66
C ARG A 245 -110.20 48.88 -63.08
N ALA A 246 -109.35 49.91 -63.13
CA ALA A 246 -109.68 51.30 -63.63
C ALA A 246 -109.61 51.44 -65.15
N GLY A 247 -109.28 50.36 -65.90
CA GLY A 247 -109.34 50.37 -67.37
C GLY A 247 -108.33 51.33 -68.01
N GLU A 248 -108.70 52.05 -69.07
CA GLU A 248 -107.80 52.99 -69.79
C GLU A 248 -107.22 54.09 -68.87
N GLN A 249 -107.89 54.45 -67.78
CA GLN A 249 -107.47 55.52 -66.87
C GLN A 249 -106.38 55.01 -65.92
N GLY A 250 -106.18 53.67 -65.72
CA GLY A 250 -105.25 53.09 -64.86
C GLY A 250 -103.90 52.67 -65.52
N ARG A 251 -103.76 52.82 -66.86
CA ARG A 251 -102.59 52.31 -67.62
C ARG A 251 -101.26 52.83 -67.10
N GLY A 252 -101.16 54.12 -66.78
CA GLY A 252 -99.87 54.66 -66.20
C GLY A 252 -99.57 54.13 -64.84
N PHE A 253 -100.60 53.90 -64.00
CA PHE A 253 -100.37 53.26 -62.64
C PHE A 253 -100.04 51.79 -62.75
N ALA A 254 -100.54 51.06 -63.71
CA ALA A 254 -100.22 49.67 -63.94
C ALA A 254 -98.77 49.49 -64.28
N VAL A 255 -98.19 50.33 -65.16
CA VAL A 255 -96.69 50.26 -65.45
C VAL A 255 -95.85 50.58 -64.25
N VAL A 256 -96.22 51.55 -63.40
CA VAL A 256 -95.48 51.87 -62.17
C VAL A 256 -95.60 50.70 -61.15
N ALA A 257 -96.75 50.08 -61.02
CA ALA A 257 -96.96 48.93 -60.12
C ALA A 257 -96.15 47.72 -60.58
N ASP A 258 -96.14 47.44 -61.88
CA ASP A 258 -95.30 46.34 -62.42
C ASP A 258 -93.81 46.64 -62.21
N GLU A 259 -93.30 47.87 -62.37
CA GLU A 259 -91.94 48.27 -62.13
C GLU A 259 -91.57 48.17 -60.61
N VAL A 260 -92.46 48.61 -59.71
CA VAL A 260 -92.27 48.44 -58.25
C VAL A 260 -92.25 46.95 -57.88
N ARG A 261 -93.10 46.13 -58.51
CA ARG A 261 -93.11 44.70 -58.30
C ARG A 261 -91.80 44.03 -58.76
N ALA A 262 -91.35 44.42 -59.99
CA ALA A 262 -90.06 43.94 -60.49
C ALA A 262 -88.85 44.32 -59.54
N LEU A 263 -88.91 45.57 -59.03
CA LEU A 263 -87.90 46.05 -58.06
C LEU A 263 -87.98 45.27 -56.74
N ALA A 264 -89.18 44.98 -56.20
CA ALA A 264 -89.37 44.18 -55.01
C ALA A 264 -88.80 42.74 -55.18
N HIS A 265 -89.04 42.09 -56.32
CA HIS A 265 -88.51 40.80 -56.68
C HIS A 265 -86.96 40.81 -56.74
N ARG A 266 -86.39 41.79 -57.45
CA ARG A 266 -84.92 41.98 -57.47
C ARG A 266 -84.34 42.20 -56.08
N THR A 267 -85.06 42.93 -55.20
CA THR A 267 -84.60 43.12 -53.78
C THR A 267 -84.63 41.83 -53.02
N GLN A 268 -85.70 40.98 -53.22
CA GLN A 268 -85.74 39.64 -52.63
C GLN A 268 -84.58 38.76 -53.07
N GLU A 269 -84.32 38.71 -54.40
CA GLU A 269 -83.19 37.94 -54.94
C GLU A 269 -81.85 38.41 -54.35
N ALA A 270 -81.60 39.71 -54.27
CA ALA A 270 -80.41 40.31 -53.71
C ALA A 270 -80.25 39.98 -52.20
N THR A 271 -81.39 40.02 -51.45
CA THR A 271 -81.32 39.63 -50.01
C THR A 271 -81.02 38.19 -49.79
N VAL A 272 -81.54 37.26 -50.63
CA VAL A 272 -81.20 35.84 -50.58
C VAL A 272 -79.72 35.61 -50.87
N GLU A 273 -79.16 36.29 -51.86
CA GLU A 273 -77.74 36.17 -52.21
C GLU A 273 -76.82 36.69 -51.06
N ILE A 274 -77.18 37.90 -50.52
CA ILE A 274 -76.42 38.44 -49.37
C ILE A 274 -76.59 37.55 -48.15
N HIS A 275 -77.79 36.98 -47.89
CA HIS A 275 -78.00 36.05 -46.77
C HIS A 275 -77.09 34.81 -46.89
N SER A 276 -77.02 34.21 -48.08
CA SER A 276 -76.07 33.06 -48.33
C SER A 276 -74.61 33.45 -48.13
N MET A 277 -74.20 34.66 -48.51
CA MET A 277 -72.87 35.18 -48.25
C MET A 277 -72.59 35.32 -46.72
N VAL A 278 -73.56 35.81 -45.95
CA VAL A 278 -73.48 35.97 -44.50
C VAL A 278 -73.43 34.62 -43.79
N GLU A 279 -74.27 33.64 -44.22
CA GLU A 279 -74.18 32.27 -43.72
C GLU A 279 -72.80 31.65 -43.98
N GLY A 280 -72.23 31.85 -45.18
CA GLY A 280 -70.86 31.40 -45.51
C GLY A 280 -69.76 32.06 -44.64
N LEU A 281 -69.95 33.34 -44.28
CA LEU A 281 -69.09 34.06 -43.38
C LEU A 281 -69.24 33.55 -41.96
N GLN A 282 -70.39 33.19 -41.45
CA GLN A 282 -70.65 32.62 -40.16
C GLN A 282 -69.99 31.24 -40.03
N GLU A 283 -70.11 30.38 -41.06
CA GLU A 283 -69.47 29.08 -41.09
C GLU A 283 -67.92 29.21 -41.01
N LYS A 284 -67.34 30.09 -41.86
CA LYS A 284 -65.90 30.35 -41.86
C LYS A 284 -65.42 30.91 -40.52
N SER A 285 -66.15 31.78 -39.88
CA SER A 285 -65.87 32.36 -38.58
C SER A 285 -65.86 31.24 -37.48
N THR A 286 -66.88 30.36 -37.52
CA THR A 286 -66.94 29.22 -36.58
C THR A 286 -65.76 28.27 -36.72
N ASN A 287 -65.36 27.98 -37.97
CA ASN A 287 -64.18 27.17 -38.24
C ASN A 287 -62.90 27.86 -37.74
N ALA A 288 -62.76 29.16 -37.89
CA ALA A 288 -61.66 29.96 -37.40
C ALA A 288 -61.58 29.96 -35.85
N VAL A 289 -62.70 30.12 -35.14
CA VAL A 289 -62.78 30.03 -33.68
C VAL A 289 -62.34 28.69 -33.20
N THR A 290 -62.73 27.60 -33.88
CA THR A 290 -62.28 26.24 -33.54
C THR A 290 -60.75 26.06 -33.73
N ALA A 291 -60.20 26.62 -34.80
CA ALA A 291 -58.77 26.62 -35.08
C ALA A 291 -57.98 27.41 -34.00
N ILE A 292 -58.51 28.59 -33.62
CA ILE A 292 -57.92 29.42 -32.55
C ILE A 292 -57.92 28.69 -31.18
N SER A 293 -59.04 28.07 -30.83
CA SER A 293 -59.09 27.29 -29.56
C SER A 293 -58.11 26.20 -29.52
N ARG A 294 -57.83 25.48 -30.63
CA ARG A 294 -56.70 24.50 -30.72
C ARG A 294 -55.39 25.22 -30.65
N GLY A 295 -55.20 26.37 -31.24
CA GLY A 295 -53.96 27.16 -31.12
C GLY A 295 -53.69 27.58 -29.70
N GLN A 296 -54.70 27.99 -28.92
CA GLN A 296 -54.53 28.29 -27.48
C GLN A 296 -54.06 27.08 -26.65
N ALA A 297 -54.64 25.90 -26.87
CA ALA A 297 -54.24 24.68 -26.20
C ALA A 297 -52.76 24.33 -26.49
N LEU A 298 -52.38 24.39 -27.79
CA LEU A 298 -51.01 24.13 -28.21
C LEU A 298 -50.00 25.15 -27.63
N THR A 299 -50.41 26.40 -27.48
CA THR A 299 -49.60 27.46 -26.87
C THR A 299 -49.39 27.19 -25.38
N GLN A 300 -50.44 26.78 -24.68
CA GLN A 300 -50.37 26.42 -23.25
C GLN A 300 -49.44 25.20 -23.02
N ASP A 301 -49.54 24.17 -23.84
CA ASP A 301 -48.69 23.01 -23.79
C ASP A 301 -47.22 23.41 -24.06
N SER A 302 -46.99 24.30 -25.05
CA SER A 302 -45.65 24.80 -25.36
C SER A 302 -45.02 25.59 -24.21
N LEU A 303 -45.81 26.38 -23.46
CA LEU A 303 -45.35 27.07 -22.24
C LEU A 303 -44.91 26.07 -21.15
N THR A 304 -45.73 25.03 -20.95
CA THR A 304 -45.41 23.98 -19.98
C THR A 304 -44.07 23.26 -20.32
N HIS A 305 -43.91 22.82 -21.57
CA HIS A 305 -42.70 22.19 -22.04
C HIS A 305 -41.48 23.12 -22.00
N SER A 306 -41.66 24.41 -22.28
CA SER A 306 -40.55 25.38 -22.15
C SER A 306 -40.09 25.53 -20.71
N ALA A 307 -41.00 25.52 -19.73
CA ALA A 307 -40.68 25.56 -18.31
C ALA A 307 -39.91 24.29 -17.86
N GLU A 308 -40.35 23.10 -18.33
CA GLU A 308 -39.66 21.83 -18.07
C GLU A 308 -38.24 21.84 -18.64
N VAL A 309 -38.00 22.43 -19.80
CA VAL A 309 -36.67 22.59 -20.39
C VAL A 309 -35.78 23.47 -19.49
N VAL A 310 -36.29 24.60 -18.99
CA VAL A 310 -35.55 25.48 -18.08
C VAL A 310 -35.14 24.71 -16.79
N GLU A 311 -36.07 23.98 -16.19
CA GLU A 311 -35.81 23.19 -15.01
C GLU A 311 -34.73 22.10 -15.25
N ALA A 312 -34.80 21.41 -16.39
CA ALA A 312 -33.81 20.42 -16.79
C ALA A 312 -32.41 21.05 -16.97
N LEU A 313 -32.32 22.22 -17.61
CA LEU A 313 -31.05 22.94 -17.78
C LEU A 313 -30.45 23.36 -16.42
N GLU A 314 -31.28 23.83 -15.49
CA GLU A 314 -30.86 24.17 -14.14
C GLU A 314 -30.36 22.93 -13.37
N GLN A 315 -31.03 21.78 -13.50
CA GLN A 315 -30.57 20.51 -12.91
C GLN A 315 -29.20 20.11 -13.45
N ILE A 316 -29.00 20.13 -14.76
CA ILE A 316 -27.73 19.88 -15.41
C ILE A 316 -26.64 20.83 -14.87
N GLY A 317 -26.98 22.12 -14.73
CA GLY A 317 -26.05 23.12 -14.17
C GLY A 317 -25.59 22.81 -12.75
N ARG A 318 -26.49 22.30 -11.90
CA ARG A 318 -26.12 21.83 -10.54
C ARG A 318 -25.13 20.64 -10.60
N VAL A 319 -25.40 19.66 -11.46
CA VAL A 319 -24.53 18.49 -11.63
C VAL A 319 -23.12 18.91 -12.11
N PHE A 320 -23.02 19.82 -13.06
CA PHE A 320 -21.71 20.27 -13.55
C PHE A 320 -20.93 21.10 -12.53
N LYS A 321 -21.61 21.84 -11.64
CA LYS A 321 -20.92 22.47 -10.49
C LYS A 321 -20.34 21.45 -9.54
N GLU A 322 -21.02 20.34 -9.29
CA GLU A 322 -20.52 19.22 -8.48
C GLU A 322 -19.34 18.52 -9.16
N VAL A 323 -19.42 18.27 -10.47
CA VAL A 323 -18.30 17.75 -11.26
C VAL A 323 -17.07 18.65 -11.14
N ASN A 324 -17.22 19.96 -11.21
CA ASN A 324 -16.10 20.89 -11.07
C ASN A 324 -15.46 20.83 -9.66
N ALA A 325 -16.28 20.71 -8.61
CA ALA A 325 -15.79 20.55 -7.24
C ALA A 325 -15.01 19.23 -7.07
N LEU A 326 -15.50 18.11 -7.59
CA LEU A 326 -14.82 16.81 -7.59
C LEU A 326 -13.52 16.86 -8.39
N THR A 327 -13.50 17.52 -9.52
CA THR A 327 -12.30 17.70 -10.35
C THR A 327 -11.22 18.48 -9.62
N SER A 328 -11.58 19.54 -8.90
CA SER A 328 -10.65 20.29 -8.04
C SER A 328 -10.08 19.42 -6.93
N GLN A 329 -10.88 18.53 -6.36
CA GLN A 329 -10.44 17.58 -5.33
C GLN A 329 -9.48 16.53 -5.89
N ILE A 330 -9.72 16.04 -7.12
CA ILE A 330 -8.80 15.15 -7.84
C ILE A 330 -7.46 15.86 -8.08
N ALA A 331 -7.47 17.10 -8.56
CA ALA A 331 -6.25 17.87 -8.81
C ALA A 331 -5.40 18.03 -7.52
N SER A 332 -6.03 18.40 -6.40
CA SER A 332 -5.36 18.52 -5.10
C SER A 332 -4.82 17.17 -4.59
N GLY A 333 -5.59 16.09 -4.72
CA GLY A 333 -5.16 14.74 -4.37
C GLY A 333 -3.97 14.27 -5.21
N THR A 334 -3.96 14.61 -6.49
CA THR A 334 -2.86 14.28 -7.41
C THR A 334 -1.58 15.02 -7.06
N GLU A 335 -1.67 16.30 -6.66
CA GLU A 335 -0.51 17.07 -6.19
C GLU A 335 0.09 16.48 -4.91
N GLN A 336 -0.75 16.08 -3.97
CA GLN A 336 -0.30 15.38 -2.75
C GLN A 336 0.32 14.02 -3.08
N GLN A 337 -0.21 13.29 -4.06
CA GLN A 337 0.37 12.03 -4.54
C GLN A 337 1.74 12.24 -5.15
N GLN A 338 1.97 13.28 -5.95
CA GLN A 338 3.27 13.63 -6.50
C GLN A 338 4.30 13.92 -5.41
N GLN A 339 3.92 14.68 -4.38
CA GLN A 339 4.79 14.95 -3.22
C GLN A 339 5.16 13.67 -2.47
N SER A 340 4.17 12.80 -2.23
CA SER A 340 4.40 11.51 -1.56
C SER A 340 5.31 10.61 -2.37
N THR A 341 5.14 10.56 -3.68
CA THR A 341 5.97 9.79 -4.63
C THR A 341 7.41 10.27 -4.61
N ALA A 342 7.64 11.59 -4.60
CA ALA A 342 8.99 12.16 -4.49
C ALA A 342 9.67 11.79 -3.15
N ALA A 343 8.93 11.80 -2.04
CA ALA A 343 9.44 11.37 -0.74
C ALA A 343 9.79 9.87 -0.72
N VAL A 344 8.95 9.01 -1.31
CA VAL A 344 9.23 7.57 -1.43
C VAL A 344 10.48 7.33 -2.27
N ASN A 345 10.66 8.05 -3.38
CA ASN A 345 11.86 7.92 -4.22
C ASN A 345 13.15 8.29 -3.47
N THR A 346 13.08 9.35 -2.63
CA THR A 346 14.20 9.72 -1.74
C THR A 346 14.51 8.60 -0.74
N ASN A 347 13.49 8.04 -0.09
CA ASN A 347 13.66 6.94 0.86
C ASN A 347 14.24 5.68 0.19
N MET A 348 13.83 5.37 -1.05
CA MET A 348 14.39 4.26 -1.82
C MET A 348 15.90 4.42 -2.08
N ALA A 349 16.34 5.64 -2.42
CA ALA A 349 17.75 5.93 -2.60
C ALA A 349 18.55 5.73 -1.29
N GLU A 350 17.98 6.13 -0.16
CA GLU A 350 18.57 5.93 1.17
C GLU A 350 18.66 4.45 1.54
N VAL A 351 17.58 3.66 1.34
CA VAL A 351 17.58 2.22 1.61
C VAL A 351 18.57 1.49 0.69
N ALA A 352 18.70 1.89 -0.58
CA ALA A 352 19.71 1.35 -1.49
C ALA A 352 21.14 1.63 -1.03
N SER A 353 21.39 2.81 -0.44
CA SER A 353 22.69 3.14 0.18
C SER A 353 22.96 2.28 1.41
N LEU A 354 21.97 2.16 2.30
CA LEU A 354 22.06 1.34 3.51
C LEU A 354 22.30 -0.13 3.18
N SER A 355 21.67 -0.66 2.15
CA SER A 355 21.89 -2.05 1.69
C SER A 355 23.33 -2.28 1.27
N ARG A 356 23.99 -1.33 0.60
CA ARG A 356 25.41 -1.39 0.26
C ARG A 356 26.31 -1.39 1.50
N ASP A 357 26.00 -0.55 2.48
CA ASP A 357 26.76 -0.48 3.74
C ASP A 357 26.62 -1.78 4.54
N ILE A 358 25.43 -2.36 4.59
CA ILE A 358 25.18 -3.66 5.20
C ILE A 358 26.01 -4.75 4.49
N THR A 359 26.01 -4.80 3.16
CA THR A 359 26.78 -5.76 2.37
C THR A 359 28.27 -5.67 2.69
N ASN A 360 28.82 -4.46 2.78
CA ASN A 360 30.23 -4.23 3.16
C ASN A 360 30.51 -4.71 4.59
N GLY A 361 29.61 -4.43 5.53
CA GLY A 361 29.70 -4.89 6.91
C GLY A 361 29.67 -6.42 7.02
N LEU A 362 28.74 -7.08 6.34
CA LEU A 362 28.62 -8.55 6.32
C LEU A 362 29.87 -9.21 5.70
N SER A 363 30.41 -8.63 4.63
CA SER A 363 31.65 -9.11 4.01
C SER A 363 32.85 -9.02 4.97
N SER A 364 32.94 -7.95 5.74
CA SER A 364 33.96 -7.79 6.78
C SER A 364 33.82 -8.83 7.89
N VAL A 365 32.58 -9.09 8.37
CA VAL A 365 32.32 -10.11 9.38
C VAL A 365 32.64 -11.50 8.85
N ALA A 366 32.32 -11.82 7.60
CA ALA A 366 32.71 -13.10 6.98
C ALA A 366 34.22 -13.28 6.94
N GLN A 367 34.97 -12.26 6.57
CA GLN A 367 36.43 -12.29 6.57
C GLN A 367 37.02 -12.49 7.98
N HIS A 368 36.46 -11.84 8.99
CA HIS A 368 36.86 -12.05 10.37
C HIS A 368 36.56 -13.47 10.85
N ALA A 369 35.39 -14.05 10.46
CA ALA A 369 35.06 -15.43 10.77
C ALA A 369 36.05 -16.43 10.15
N GLU A 370 36.44 -16.25 8.89
CA GLU A 370 37.47 -17.05 8.24
C GLU A 370 38.84 -16.93 8.96
N GLN A 371 39.23 -15.73 9.37
CA GLN A 371 40.45 -15.50 10.11
C GLN A 371 40.39 -16.19 11.47
N GLN A 372 39.29 -16.12 12.19
CA GLN A 372 39.06 -16.77 13.47
C GLN A 372 39.12 -18.30 13.34
N GLN A 373 38.51 -18.85 12.27
CA GLN A 373 38.62 -20.29 11.95
C GLN A 373 40.08 -20.71 11.77
N LYS A 374 40.88 -19.92 11.04
CA LYS A 374 42.30 -20.20 10.86
C LYS A 374 43.08 -20.18 12.19
N VAL A 375 42.83 -19.17 13.02
CA VAL A 375 43.47 -19.08 14.37
C VAL A 375 43.08 -20.29 15.23
N SER A 376 41.83 -20.73 15.20
CA SER A 376 41.36 -21.92 15.93
C SER A 376 42.10 -23.19 15.47
N VAL A 377 42.30 -23.36 14.16
CA VAL A 377 43.07 -24.48 13.61
C VAL A 377 44.53 -24.42 14.05
N ASP A 378 45.14 -23.24 14.05
CA ASP A 378 46.52 -23.06 14.49
C ASP A 378 46.69 -23.36 16.01
N VAL A 379 45.73 -22.93 16.85
CA VAL A 379 45.66 -23.24 18.28
C VAL A 379 45.52 -24.75 18.49
N ALA A 380 44.54 -25.40 17.82
CA ALA A 380 44.34 -26.84 17.92
C ALA A 380 45.60 -27.61 17.51
N THR A 381 46.28 -27.16 16.45
CA THR A 381 47.53 -27.75 15.96
C THR A 381 48.66 -27.60 17.02
N THR A 382 48.73 -26.42 17.64
CA THR A 382 49.72 -26.16 18.69
C THR A 382 49.46 -27.02 19.95
N LEU A 383 48.20 -27.10 20.39
CA LEU A 383 47.78 -27.94 21.51
C LEU A 383 48.03 -29.44 21.25
N ASN A 384 47.89 -29.90 20.00
CA ASN A 384 48.16 -31.29 19.62
C ASN A 384 49.66 -31.63 19.63
N ARG A 385 50.58 -30.66 19.67
CA ARG A 385 52.01 -30.88 19.84
C ARG A 385 52.43 -31.05 21.31
N ILE A 386 51.56 -30.71 22.24
CA ILE A 386 51.79 -30.87 23.67
C ILE A 386 51.16 -32.21 24.07
N CYS A 387 52.03 -33.23 24.33
CA CYS A 387 51.60 -34.55 24.78
C CYS A 387 51.58 -34.60 26.31
N VAL A 388 50.53 -34.13 26.94
CA VAL A 388 50.36 -34.22 28.41
C VAL A 388 49.09 -35.03 28.67
#